data_8ce3e24235a60c5b6ddf55a456070314
#
_entry.id   8ce3e24235a60c5b6ddf55a456070314
#
_cell.length_a   1.000
_cell.length_b   1.000
_cell.length_c   1.000
_cell.angle_alpha   90.00
_cell.angle_beta   90.00
_cell.angle_gamma   90.00
#
_symmetry.space_group_name_H-M   'P 1'
#
loop_
_entity.id
_entity.type
_entity.pdbx_description
1 polymer ?
#
loop_
_entity_poly.entity_id
_entity_poly.type
_entity_poly.pdbx_seq_one_letter_code
_entity_poly.pdbx_strand_id
1 'polypeptide(L)'
;RWSLHREWRVATAPRWITFVMLNPSTADANIDDPTIRRCIGFAKAFGGTGLAVVNLYAFRATKPADLWRCHDPVGPENDGHLAMFFAMASRYDFPIIAAWGAHARPDRVAQVLALPGADRLTALGVTKDGAPRHPLYLRGDALPEPWPPARVFPPGVDGG
;
A
#
# COMPACT_ATOMS: atom_id res chain seq x y z
N ARG A 1 1.21 -5.01 14.18
CA ARG A 1 0.20 -5.75 13.39
C ARG A 1 0.65 -5.83 11.93
N TRP A 2 0.70 -7.04 11.38
CA TRP A 2 1.20 -7.30 10.03
C TRP A 2 0.18 -6.99 8.95
N SER A 3 -1.07 -7.39 9.15
CA SER A 3 -2.13 -7.18 8.18
C SER A 3 -3.51 -6.98 8.82
N LEU A 4 -4.45 -6.46 8.04
CA LEU A 4 -5.87 -6.37 8.34
C LEU A 4 -6.64 -6.81 7.09
N HIS A 5 -7.68 -7.64 7.29
CA HIS A 5 -8.49 -8.17 6.19
C HIS A 5 -9.96 -7.83 6.38
N ARG A 6 -10.66 -7.62 5.26
CA ARG A 6 -12.11 -7.49 5.19
C ARG A 6 -12.61 -8.24 3.97
N GLU A 7 -13.58 -9.10 4.16
CA GLU A 7 -14.27 -9.80 3.08
C GLU A 7 -15.76 -9.50 3.18
N TRP A 8 -16.37 -9.11 2.07
CA TRP A 8 -17.79 -8.78 2.01
C TRP A 8 -18.57 -9.67 1.05
N ARG A 9 -17.88 -10.51 0.30
CA ARG A 9 -18.49 -11.44 -0.63
C ARG A 9 -17.64 -12.71 -0.72
N VAL A 10 -18.22 -13.82 -0.29
CA VAL A 10 -17.66 -15.14 -0.57
C VAL A 10 -17.93 -15.45 -2.04
N ALA A 11 -16.87 -15.63 -2.82
CA ALA A 11 -16.96 -15.86 -4.25
C ALA A 11 -16.14 -17.08 -4.66
N THR A 12 -16.61 -17.81 -5.68
CA THR A 12 -15.86 -18.92 -6.28
C THR A 12 -14.56 -18.46 -6.94
N ALA A 13 -14.51 -17.20 -7.38
CA ALA A 13 -13.31 -16.52 -7.88
C ALA A 13 -13.06 -15.26 -7.01
N PRO A 14 -12.39 -15.39 -5.87
CA PRO A 14 -12.13 -14.25 -5.00
C PRO A 14 -11.15 -13.29 -5.67
N ARG A 15 -11.40 -11.98 -5.49
CA ARG A 15 -10.53 -10.90 -5.94
C ARG A 15 -10.18 -9.99 -4.76
N TRP A 16 -8.98 -10.14 -4.27
CA TRP A 16 -8.45 -9.33 -3.17
C TRP A 16 -7.76 -8.08 -3.70
N ILE A 17 -8.09 -6.93 -3.11
CA ILE A 17 -7.40 -5.68 -3.37
C ILE A 17 -6.49 -5.39 -2.17
N THR A 18 -5.20 -5.27 -2.41
CA THR A 18 -4.23 -5.02 -1.34
C THR A 18 -3.82 -3.56 -1.31
N PHE A 19 -3.94 -2.91 -0.16
CA PHE A 19 -3.39 -1.57 0.10
C PHE A 19 -2.15 -1.68 0.97
N VAL A 20 -1.08 -1.02 0.55
CA VAL A 20 0.14 -0.86 1.34
C VAL A 20 0.11 0.52 1.98
N MET A 21 -0.12 0.57 3.28
CA MET A 21 -0.27 1.79 4.07
C MET A 21 1.03 2.11 4.83
N LEU A 22 1.05 3.22 5.57
CA LEU A 22 2.21 3.61 6.37
C LEU A 22 2.41 2.66 7.55
N ASN A 23 1.42 2.58 8.43
CA ASN A 23 1.44 1.77 9.64
C ASN A 23 0.02 1.44 10.10
N PRO A 24 -0.16 0.42 10.94
CA PRO A 24 -1.47 0.09 11.50
C PRO A 24 -2.03 1.26 12.30
N SER A 25 -3.30 1.55 12.07
CA SER A 25 -4.08 2.57 12.78
C SER A 25 -4.85 1.97 13.96
N THR A 26 -5.84 2.70 14.46
CA THR A 26 -6.74 2.27 15.54
C THR A 26 -7.77 1.23 15.10
N ALA A 27 -7.99 1.02 13.78
CA ALA A 27 -8.86 -0.04 13.28
C ALA A 27 -8.38 -1.41 13.80
N ASP A 28 -9.30 -2.25 14.17
CA ASP A 28 -9.04 -3.62 14.64
C ASP A 28 -9.75 -4.67 13.77
N ALA A 29 -9.86 -5.89 14.26
CA ALA A 29 -10.50 -6.98 13.53
C ALA A 29 -11.98 -6.72 13.21
N ASN A 30 -12.69 -5.94 14.02
CA ASN A 30 -14.13 -5.75 13.96
C ASN A 30 -14.56 -4.30 13.70
N ILE A 31 -13.66 -3.32 13.92
CA ILE A 31 -13.97 -1.89 13.85
C ILE A 31 -13.16 -1.25 12.74
N ASP A 32 -13.87 -0.61 11.79
CA ASP A 32 -13.26 0.16 10.72
C ASP A 32 -13.11 1.63 11.12
N ASP A 33 -11.91 2.16 10.92
CA ASP A 33 -11.68 3.59 10.95
C ASP A 33 -12.03 4.24 9.58
N PRO A 34 -12.02 5.57 9.48
CA PRO A 34 -12.31 6.26 8.22
C PRO A 34 -11.42 5.82 7.06
N THR A 35 -10.15 5.51 7.32
CA THR A 35 -9.20 5.04 6.30
C THR A 35 -9.60 3.68 5.76
N ILE A 36 -9.92 2.73 6.62
CA ILE A 36 -10.35 1.39 6.20
C ILE A 36 -11.66 1.45 5.43
N ARG A 37 -12.63 2.27 5.88
CA ARG A 37 -13.88 2.48 5.12
C ARG A 37 -13.61 3.03 3.72
N ARG A 38 -12.63 3.93 3.59
CA ARG A 38 -12.25 4.48 2.29
C ARG A 38 -11.60 3.43 1.39
N CYS A 39 -10.69 2.61 1.94
CA CYS A 39 -10.08 1.50 1.22
C CYS A 39 -11.11 0.47 0.76
N ILE A 40 -12.10 0.14 1.59
CA ILE A 40 -13.23 -0.75 1.21
C ILE A 40 -14.00 -0.16 0.02
N GLY A 41 -14.29 1.14 0.04
CA GLY A 41 -14.98 1.83 -1.06
C GLY A 41 -14.22 1.68 -2.39
N PHE A 42 -12.92 1.95 -2.39
CA PHE A 42 -12.07 1.75 -3.57
C PHE A 42 -12.01 0.28 -3.99
N ALA A 43 -11.79 -0.63 -3.05
CA ALA A 43 -11.70 -2.06 -3.36
C ALA A 43 -12.98 -2.58 -4.02
N LYS A 44 -14.14 -2.15 -3.55
CA LYS A 44 -15.45 -2.48 -4.18
C LYS A 44 -15.57 -1.89 -5.59
N ALA A 45 -15.15 -0.63 -5.77
CA ALA A 45 -15.16 0.03 -7.08
C ALA A 45 -14.26 -0.68 -8.10
N PHE A 46 -13.17 -1.32 -7.65
CA PHE A 46 -12.27 -2.12 -8.51
C PHE A 46 -12.70 -3.57 -8.66
N GLY A 47 -13.94 -3.91 -8.29
CA GLY A 47 -14.48 -5.25 -8.40
C GLY A 47 -13.93 -6.26 -7.40
N GLY A 48 -13.35 -5.78 -6.29
CA GLY A 48 -12.84 -6.62 -5.22
C GLY A 48 -13.96 -7.31 -4.44
N THR A 49 -13.70 -8.52 -3.99
CA THR A 49 -14.53 -9.29 -3.04
C THR A 49 -14.02 -9.16 -1.62
N GLY A 50 -12.78 -8.70 -1.46
CA GLY A 50 -12.12 -8.49 -0.20
C GLY A 50 -11.03 -7.44 -0.28
N LEU A 51 -10.65 -6.93 0.89
CA LEU A 51 -9.58 -5.97 1.14
C LEU A 51 -8.53 -6.61 2.02
N ALA A 52 -7.26 -6.48 1.63
CA ALA A 52 -6.13 -6.68 2.51
C ALA A 52 -5.39 -5.35 2.71
N VAL A 53 -5.00 -5.06 3.94
CA VAL A 53 -4.16 -3.91 4.27
C VAL A 53 -2.89 -4.42 4.92
N VAL A 54 -1.75 -4.07 4.33
CA VAL A 54 -0.41 -4.30 4.86
C VAL A 54 0.29 -2.96 5.04
N ASN A 55 1.42 -2.92 5.71
CA ASN A 55 2.03 -1.66 6.10
C ASN A 55 3.54 -1.65 5.88
N LEU A 56 4.09 -0.46 5.59
CA LEU A 56 5.55 -0.27 5.58
C LEU A 56 6.16 -0.53 6.95
N TYR A 57 5.46 -0.13 8.01
CA TYR A 57 5.87 -0.30 9.40
C TYR A 57 4.81 -1.09 10.15
N ALA A 58 5.21 -2.11 10.91
CA ALA A 58 4.28 -2.94 11.68
C ALA A 58 3.89 -2.30 13.03
N PHE A 59 4.65 -1.32 13.51
CA PHE A 59 4.37 -0.63 14.76
C PHE A 59 3.07 0.15 14.68
N ARG A 60 2.18 -0.04 15.65
CA ARG A 60 0.88 0.62 15.71
C ARG A 60 1.01 2.00 16.30
N ALA A 61 0.71 3.03 15.53
CA ALA A 61 0.75 4.41 15.98
C ALA A 61 -0.37 5.23 15.33
N THR A 62 -0.96 6.15 16.10
CA THR A 62 -1.99 7.06 15.61
C THR A 62 -1.36 8.25 14.87
N LYS A 63 -0.18 8.68 15.32
CA LYS A 63 0.56 9.80 14.73
C LYS A 63 1.84 9.30 14.09
N PRO A 64 2.20 9.74 12.87
CA PRO A 64 3.47 9.35 12.24
C PRO A 64 4.71 9.64 13.09
N ALA A 65 4.68 10.72 13.89
CA ALA A 65 5.79 11.06 14.79
C ALA A 65 6.10 9.98 15.83
N ASP A 66 5.10 9.20 16.24
CA ASP A 66 5.29 8.14 17.22
C ASP A 66 6.05 6.94 16.64
N LEU A 67 6.00 6.74 15.31
CA LEU A 67 6.82 5.75 14.61
C LEU A 67 8.32 6.02 14.82
N TRP A 68 8.69 7.29 14.82
CA TRP A 68 10.10 7.70 14.88
C TRP A 68 10.70 7.66 16.28
N ARG A 69 9.86 7.43 17.30
CA ARG A 69 10.26 7.19 18.69
C ARG A 69 10.44 5.71 19.00
N CYS A 70 9.90 4.83 18.14
CA CYS A 70 10.05 3.39 18.30
C CYS A 70 11.44 2.95 17.85
N HIS A 71 12.09 2.06 18.61
CA HIS A 71 13.39 1.52 18.27
C HIS A 71 13.36 0.69 16.98
N ASP A 72 12.34 -0.13 16.80
CA ASP A 72 12.11 -0.93 15.59
C ASP A 72 10.67 -0.78 15.10
N PRO A 73 10.36 0.28 14.33
CA PRO A 73 9.01 0.48 13.83
C PRO A 73 8.61 -0.50 12.72
N VAL A 74 9.59 -1.06 12.00
CA VAL A 74 9.35 -2.02 10.91
C VAL A 74 8.88 -3.36 11.46
N GLY A 75 9.55 -3.85 12.48
CA GLY A 75 9.35 -5.18 13.05
C GLY A 75 10.03 -6.31 12.24
N PRO A 76 10.47 -7.38 12.92
CA PRO A 76 11.37 -8.37 12.34
C PRO A 76 10.75 -9.20 11.22
N GLU A 77 9.43 -9.34 11.19
CA GLU A 77 8.72 -10.21 10.22
C GLU A 77 7.97 -9.43 9.14
N ASN A 78 7.99 -8.10 9.18
CA ASN A 78 7.14 -7.27 8.33
C ASN A 78 7.47 -7.44 6.83
N ASP A 79 8.74 -7.53 6.48
CA ASP A 79 9.17 -7.72 5.09
C ASP A 79 8.72 -9.07 4.53
N GLY A 80 8.75 -10.13 5.37
CA GLY A 80 8.20 -11.43 5.00
C GLY A 80 6.70 -11.38 4.71
N HIS A 81 5.93 -10.65 5.51
CA HIS A 81 4.50 -10.44 5.27
C HIS A 81 4.25 -9.65 3.98
N LEU A 82 4.97 -8.55 3.75
CA LEU A 82 4.86 -7.78 2.50
C LEU A 82 5.18 -8.64 1.28
N ALA A 83 6.29 -9.39 1.32
CA ALA A 83 6.70 -10.26 0.22
C ALA A 83 5.66 -11.35 -0.07
N MET A 84 5.02 -11.90 0.96
CA MET A 84 3.93 -12.87 0.80
C MET A 84 2.73 -12.26 0.05
N PHE A 85 2.29 -11.05 0.42
CA PHE A 85 1.18 -10.38 -0.27
C PHE A 85 1.54 -10.01 -1.71
N PHE A 86 2.78 -9.58 -1.97
CA PHE A 86 3.24 -9.30 -3.32
C PHE A 86 3.28 -10.57 -4.18
N ALA A 87 3.73 -11.69 -3.61
CA ALA A 87 3.72 -12.98 -4.29
C ALA A 87 2.30 -13.47 -4.62
N MET A 88 1.36 -13.33 -3.67
CA MET A 88 -0.06 -13.68 -3.90
C MET A 88 -0.66 -12.80 -5.00
N ALA A 89 -0.40 -11.51 -4.98
CA ALA A 89 -0.88 -10.58 -5.99
C ALA A 89 -0.32 -10.91 -7.37
N SER A 90 0.96 -11.28 -7.46
CA SER A 90 1.58 -11.73 -8.72
C SER A 90 0.96 -13.03 -9.22
N ARG A 91 0.72 -13.98 -8.32
CA ARG A 91 0.18 -15.30 -8.68
C ARG A 91 -1.25 -15.24 -9.19
N TYR A 92 -2.08 -14.39 -8.61
CA TYR A 92 -3.53 -14.33 -8.90
C TYR A 92 -3.94 -13.07 -9.68
N ASP A 93 -2.97 -12.27 -10.09
CA ASP A 93 -3.19 -10.97 -10.77
C ASP A 93 -4.11 -10.03 -9.96
N PHE A 94 -3.87 -9.96 -8.65
CA PHE A 94 -4.59 -9.05 -7.78
C PHE A 94 -3.93 -7.66 -7.76
N PRO A 95 -4.72 -6.57 -7.72
CA PRO A 95 -4.18 -5.23 -7.58
C PRO A 95 -3.47 -5.01 -6.25
N ILE A 96 -2.31 -4.34 -6.29
CA ILE A 96 -1.59 -3.84 -5.12
C ILE A 96 -1.49 -2.33 -5.24
N ILE A 97 -1.93 -1.62 -4.23
CA ILE A 97 -2.03 -0.16 -4.22
C ILE A 97 -1.12 0.41 -3.14
N ALA A 98 -0.10 1.15 -3.55
CA ALA A 98 0.71 1.97 -2.66
C ALA A 98 -0.12 3.17 -2.18
N ALA A 99 -0.24 3.35 -0.88
CA ALA A 99 -1.14 4.32 -0.28
C ALA A 99 -0.65 4.87 1.07
N TRP A 100 0.65 4.86 1.30
CA TRP A 100 1.24 5.24 2.60
C TRP A 100 1.37 6.74 2.84
N GLY A 101 1.14 7.60 1.82
CA GLY A 101 1.23 9.03 1.97
C GLY A 101 2.66 9.55 2.00
N ALA A 102 2.83 10.80 2.45
CA ALA A 102 4.09 11.55 2.38
C ALA A 102 5.05 11.30 3.56
N HIS A 103 4.65 10.56 4.60
CA HIS A 103 5.44 10.43 5.83
C HIS A 103 6.41 9.24 5.85
N ALA A 104 6.39 8.38 4.83
CA ALA A 104 7.32 7.26 4.75
C ALA A 104 8.75 7.75 4.54
N ARG A 105 9.70 7.12 5.24
CA ARG A 105 11.12 7.42 5.05
C ARG A 105 11.60 6.85 3.72
N PRO A 106 12.42 7.59 2.95
CA PRO A 106 12.88 7.13 1.62
C PRO A 106 13.66 5.82 1.65
N ASP A 107 14.47 5.58 2.67
CA ASP A 107 15.20 4.33 2.86
C ASP A 107 14.26 3.14 3.03
N ARG A 108 13.17 3.32 3.81
CA ARG A 108 12.16 2.28 3.98
C ARG A 108 11.41 1.98 2.67
N VAL A 109 11.04 3.01 1.95
CA VAL A 109 10.40 2.85 0.62
C VAL A 109 11.33 2.07 -0.32
N ALA A 110 12.62 2.41 -0.36
CA ALA A 110 13.61 1.70 -1.18
C ALA A 110 13.71 0.21 -0.80
N GLN A 111 13.72 -0.13 0.49
CA GLN A 111 13.73 -1.51 0.96
C GLN A 111 12.50 -2.29 0.46
N VAL A 112 11.32 -1.69 0.54
CA VAL A 112 10.07 -2.34 0.10
C VAL A 112 10.03 -2.48 -1.41
N LEU A 113 10.51 -1.50 -2.16
CA LEU A 113 10.60 -1.58 -3.62
C LEU A 113 11.60 -2.64 -4.11
N ALA A 114 12.53 -3.06 -3.27
CA ALA A 114 13.46 -4.15 -3.57
C ALA A 114 12.85 -5.55 -3.33
N LEU A 115 11.69 -5.64 -2.69
CA LEU A 115 11.01 -6.93 -2.48
C LEU A 115 10.47 -7.49 -3.80
N PRO A 116 10.53 -8.82 -4.01
CA PRO A 116 9.94 -9.46 -5.18
C PRO A 116 8.45 -9.13 -5.32
N GLY A 117 8.02 -8.76 -6.53
CA GLY A 117 6.64 -8.39 -6.83
C GLY A 117 6.28 -6.93 -6.55
N ALA A 118 7.19 -6.13 -6.00
CA ALA A 118 6.97 -4.70 -5.77
C ALA A 118 6.84 -3.88 -7.07
N ASP A 119 7.35 -4.39 -8.18
CA ASP A 119 7.19 -3.83 -9.53
C ASP A 119 5.73 -3.76 -10.00
N ARG A 120 4.84 -4.50 -9.36
CA ARG A 120 3.39 -4.48 -9.62
C ARG A 120 2.63 -3.40 -8.83
N LEU A 121 3.30 -2.64 -7.99
CA LEU A 121 2.67 -1.55 -7.23
C LEU A 121 2.03 -0.52 -8.17
N THR A 122 0.84 -0.11 -7.80
CA THR A 122 0.10 1.01 -8.40
C THR A 122 -0.16 2.07 -7.35
N ALA A 123 -0.59 3.26 -7.75
CA ALA A 123 -1.09 4.30 -6.85
C ALA A 123 -2.35 4.93 -7.42
N LEU A 124 -3.22 5.42 -6.56
CA LEU A 124 -4.45 6.13 -6.95
C LEU A 124 -4.21 7.63 -7.19
N GLY A 125 -3.01 8.08 -6.98
CA GLY A 125 -2.54 9.44 -7.15
C GLY A 125 -1.22 9.64 -6.43
N VAL A 126 -0.49 10.67 -6.79
CA VAL A 126 0.80 11.01 -6.19
C VAL A 126 0.80 12.43 -5.64
N THR A 127 1.62 12.67 -4.62
CA THR A 127 1.89 14.01 -4.11
C THR A 127 2.83 14.75 -5.05
N LYS A 128 3.05 16.04 -4.81
CA LYS A 128 4.02 16.86 -5.56
C LYS A 128 5.42 16.22 -5.56
N ASP A 129 5.80 15.57 -4.46
CA ASP A 129 7.11 14.92 -4.31
C ASP A 129 7.12 13.45 -4.77
N GLY A 130 6.04 13.00 -5.43
CA GLY A 130 5.94 11.66 -6.01
C GLY A 130 5.55 10.55 -5.03
N ALA A 131 5.22 10.86 -3.78
CA ALA A 131 4.73 9.86 -2.84
C ALA A 131 3.29 9.42 -3.19
N PRO A 132 2.94 8.14 -3.01
CA PRO A 132 1.57 7.70 -3.25
C PRO A 132 0.62 8.30 -2.23
N ARG A 133 -0.47 8.91 -2.70
CA ARG A 133 -1.42 9.60 -1.82
C ARG A 133 -2.15 8.64 -0.90
N HIS A 134 -2.38 9.11 0.31
CA HIS A 134 -3.22 8.45 1.29
C HIS A 134 -4.69 8.45 0.83
N PRO A 135 -5.46 7.36 1.03
CA PRO A 135 -6.82 7.22 0.50
C PRO A 135 -7.80 8.30 0.95
N LEU A 136 -7.62 8.88 2.13
CA LEU A 136 -8.47 9.96 2.64
C LEU A 136 -8.38 11.26 1.83
N TYR A 137 -7.31 11.46 1.07
CA TYR A 137 -7.06 12.68 0.28
C TYR A 137 -7.33 12.50 -1.21
N LEU A 138 -8.03 11.44 -1.58
CA LEU A 138 -8.33 11.10 -2.96
C LEU A 138 -9.83 11.26 -3.27
N ARG A 139 -10.13 11.59 -4.52
CA ARG A 139 -11.50 11.51 -5.04
C ARG A 139 -11.93 10.03 -5.14
N GLY A 140 -13.24 9.77 -5.00
CA GLY A 140 -13.77 8.42 -5.07
C GLY A 140 -13.67 7.74 -6.44
N ASP A 141 -13.44 8.53 -7.50
CA ASP A 141 -13.28 8.07 -8.89
C ASP A 141 -11.80 7.89 -9.31
N ALA A 142 -10.85 8.00 -8.38
CA ALA A 142 -9.44 7.76 -8.66
C ALA A 142 -9.20 6.33 -9.15
N LEU A 143 -8.35 6.17 -10.17
CA LEU A 143 -8.01 4.89 -10.78
C LEU A 143 -6.55 4.54 -10.52
N PRO A 144 -6.21 3.24 -10.38
CA PRO A 144 -4.83 2.82 -10.19
C PRO A 144 -3.98 3.08 -11.44
N GLU A 145 -2.79 3.67 -11.21
CA GLU A 145 -1.74 3.84 -12.22
C GLU A 145 -0.44 3.22 -11.73
N PRO A 146 0.46 2.73 -12.62
CA PRO A 146 1.76 2.19 -12.22
C PRO A 146 2.53 3.15 -11.31
N TRP A 147 3.11 2.63 -10.24
CA TRP A 147 3.91 3.41 -9.30
C TRP A 147 5.14 2.62 -8.83
N PRO A 148 6.32 3.23 -8.71
CA PRO A 148 6.60 4.61 -9.12
C PRO A 148 6.43 4.80 -10.62
N PRO A 149 6.04 6.02 -11.07
CA PRO A 149 5.93 6.28 -12.50
C PRO A 149 7.27 5.98 -13.16
N ALA A 150 7.22 5.40 -14.35
CA ALA A 150 8.43 5.14 -15.12
C ALA A 150 9.26 6.43 -15.18
N ARG A 151 10.54 6.36 -14.78
CA ARG A 151 11.44 7.48 -14.93
C ARG A 151 11.52 7.77 -16.43
N VAL A 152 10.96 8.90 -16.85
CA VAL A 152 11.26 9.45 -18.16
C VAL A 152 12.70 9.94 -18.05
N PHE A 153 13.64 9.08 -18.46
CA PHE A 153 14.99 9.57 -18.74
C PHE A 153 14.83 10.54 -19.91
N PRO A 154 15.28 11.80 -19.80
CA PRO A 154 15.40 12.62 -20.98
C PRO A 154 16.24 11.83 -22.01
N PRO A 155 15.89 11.87 -23.32
CA PRO A 155 16.67 11.18 -24.33
C PRO A 155 18.14 11.56 -24.12
N GLY A 156 19.00 10.53 -24.05
CA GLY A 156 20.39 10.71 -23.67
C GLY A 156 21.02 11.84 -24.45
N VAL A 157 21.70 12.71 -23.73
CA VAL A 157 22.74 13.53 -24.34
C VAL A 157 23.82 12.55 -24.70
N ASP A 158 23.82 12.11 -25.96
CA ASP A 158 24.95 11.40 -26.54
C ASP A 158 26.13 12.34 -26.37
N GLY A 159 26.98 12.03 -25.39
CA GLY A 159 28.24 12.69 -25.19
C GLY A 159 29.13 12.31 -26.38
N GLY A 160 29.34 13.27 -27.25
CA GLY A 160 30.42 13.20 -28.19
C GLY A 160 31.78 13.30 -27.49
#